data_60268f4d6fe559e3ec95dd9479644529
#
_entry.id   60268f4d6fe559e3ec95dd9479644529
#
_cell.length_a   1.000
_cell.length_b   1.000
_cell.length_c   1.000
_cell.angle_alpha   90.00
_cell.angle_beta   90.00
_cell.angle_gamma   90.00
#
_symmetry.space_group_name_H-M   'P 1'
#
loop_
_entity.id
_entity.type
_entity.pdbx_description
1 polymer ?
#
loop_
_entity_poly.entity_id
_entity_poly.type
_entity_poly.pdbx_seq_one_letter_code
_entity_poly.pdbx_strand_id
1 'polypeptide(L)'
;MVLSGEGTATPKLADGQVEAIRVIKIARNTAVKAHTTAMITLKAVLVTAPDDLREQLEPLTDHQLILACAELDRSGNIADPAVAIRHSLASLARRYLDLHEEIRIHSNHLKQLTTAAAPQMLERFGVGFDTAAEMLITAGDNTDRVRSEAAFAKLCGACPIPAGSGKTSGRHRLNRGGNRQANAALYRVVIVRMRWHPPTIAYVERRTAEGLSKKDIIRCLKRFVARELYQLLPEPSNPPEAQIAA
;
A
#
# COMPACT_ATOMS: atom_id res chain seq x y z
N MET A 1 19.69 -20.51 -14.46
CA MET A 1 18.53 -20.09 -15.29
C MET A 1 18.84 -18.96 -16.23
N VAL A 2 19.29 -17.77 -15.79
CA VAL A 2 19.61 -16.68 -16.73
C VAL A 2 20.84 -16.98 -17.56
N LEU A 3 21.90 -17.53 -16.96
CA LEU A 3 23.14 -17.90 -17.66
C LEU A 3 23.00 -19.17 -18.54
N SER A 4 21.95 -19.98 -18.31
CA SER A 4 21.65 -21.17 -19.14
C SER A 4 20.77 -20.87 -20.35
N GLY A 5 20.37 -19.61 -20.57
CA GLY A 5 19.45 -19.22 -21.65
C GLY A 5 17.99 -19.64 -21.44
N GLU A 6 17.64 -20.28 -20.32
CA GLU A 6 16.27 -20.71 -20.02
C GLU A 6 15.37 -19.59 -19.50
N GLY A 7 15.94 -18.44 -19.17
CA GLY A 7 15.20 -17.27 -18.68
C GLY A 7 14.67 -16.44 -19.85
N THR A 8 13.47 -16.76 -20.34
CA THR A 8 12.83 -16.05 -21.47
C THR A 8 11.91 -14.91 -21.02
N ALA A 9 11.77 -14.66 -19.70
CA ALA A 9 10.90 -13.61 -19.19
C ALA A 9 11.53 -12.23 -19.35
N THR A 10 10.81 -11.29 -19.97
CA THR A 10 11.22 -9.88 -20.04
C THR A 10 11.17 -9.26 -18.65
N PRO A 11 12.29 -8.71 -18.11
CA PRO A 11 12.29 -8.04 -16.82
C PRO A 11 11.51 -6.72 -16.87
N LYS A 12 11.18 -6.18 -15.70
CA LYS A 12 10.65 -4.81 -15.63
C LYS A 12 11.75 -3.82 -15.99
N LEU A 13 11.39 -2.85 -16.82
CA LEU A 13 12.18 -1.63 -16.97
C LEU A 13 11.96 -0.72 -15.75
N ALA A 14 12.99 0.02 -15.41
CA ALA A 14 13.01 0.92 -14.26
C ALA A 14 13.61 2.29 -14.67
N ASP A 15 13.13 2.84 -15.78
CA ASP A 15 13.64 4.02 -16.45
C ASP A 15 12.55 5.04 -16.83
N GLY A 16 11.29 4.74 -16.50
CA GLY A 16 10.13 5.54 -16.86
C GLY A 16 9.38 6.14 -15.66
N GLN A 17 8.15 6.59 -15.93
CA GLN A 17 7.28 7.22 -14.95
C GLN A 17 6.88 6.28 -13.80
N VAL A 18 6.77 4.98 -14.07
CA VAL A 18 6.43 3.99 -13.04
C VAL A 18 7.56 3.84 -12.02
N GLU A 19 8.82 3.98 -12.46
CA GLU A 19 9.96 4.00 -11.53
C GLU A 19 9.91 5.22 -10.61
N ALA A 20 9.56 6.41 -11.12
CA ALA A 20 9.35 7.60 -10.31
C ALA A 20 8.25 7.35 -9.25
N ILE A 21 7.11 6.75 -9.64
CA ILE A 21 6.05 6.34 -8.71
C ILE A 21 6.59 5.38 -7.64
N ARG A 22 7.41 4.41 -8.03
CA ARG A 22 7.97 3.41 -7.12
C ARG A 22 8.86 4.02 -6.05
N VAL A 23 9.79 4.90 -6.43
CA VAL A 23 10.73 5.49 -5.47
C VAL A 23 10.05 6.45 -4.50
N ILE A 24 9.11 7.27 -4.96
CA ILE A 24 8.28 8.13 -4.09
C ILE A 24 7.43 7.28 -3.13
N LYS A 25 6.85 6.19 -3.62
CA LYS A 25 6.06 5.29 -2.78
C LYS A 25 6.91 4.60 -1.70
N ILE A 26 8.16 4.24 -1.99
CA ILE A 26 9.08 3.67 -1.00
C ILE A 26 9.36 4.68 0.10
N ALA A 27 9.73 5.92 -0.24
CA ALA A 27 9.98 6.97 0.73
C ALA A 27 8.75 7.21 1.62
N ARG A 28 7.58 7.42 0.99
CA ARG A 28 6.32 7.60 1.72
C ARG A 28 6.00 6.43 2.66
N ASN A 29 6.13 5.19 2.20
CA ASN A 29 5.81 4.02 3.02
C ASN A 29 6.78 3.85 4.21
N THR A 30 8.03 4.25 4.05
CA THR A 30 9.03 4.28 5.12
C THR A 30 8.67 5.35 6.16
N ALA A 31 8.30 6.54 5.72
CA ALA A 31 7.84 7.62 6.58
C ALA A 31 6.56 7.22 7.36
N VAL A 32 5.57 6.58 6.71
CA VAL A 32 4.35 6.08 7.38
C VAL A 32 4.67 5.09 8.50
N LYS A 33 5.62 4.18 8.28
CA LYS A 33 6.03 3.22 9.32
C LYS A 33 6.72 3.93 10.48
N ALA A 34 7.64 4.84 10.18
CA ALA A 34 8.36 5.61 11.20
C ALA A 34 7.40 6.51 12.01
N HIS A 35 6.44 7.15 11.36
CA HIS A 35 5.39 7.96 11.98
C HIS A 35 4.54 7.14 12.97
N THR A 36 4.09 5.96 12.56
CA THR A 36 3.35 5.05 13.44
C THR A 36 4.21 4.59 14.63
N THR A 37 5.47 4.26 14.38
CA THR A 37 6.41 3.86 15.42
C THR A 37 6.67 4.99 16.42
N ALA A 38 6.81 6.23 15.94
CA ALA A 38 7.01 7.39 16.81
C ALA A 38 5.82 7.56 17.78
N MET A 39 4.58 7.46 17.30
CA MET A 39 3.38 7.55 18.15
C MET A 39 3.32 6.42 19.18
N ILE A 40 3.55 5.17 18.76
CA ILE A 40 3.52 4.01 19.68
C ILE A 40 4.59 4.17 20.76
N THR A 41 5.81 4.57 20.37
CA THR A 41 6.91 4.78 21.31
C THR A 41 6.63 5.93 22.25
N LEU A 42 6.06 7.03 21.76
CA LEU A 42 5.68 8.18 22.60
C LEU A 42 4.68 7.75 23.69
N LYS A 43 3.62 7.03 23.31
CA LYS A 43 2.63 6.51 24.27
C LYS A 43 3.26 5.54 25.28
N ALA A 44 4.20 4.71 24.85
CA ALA A 44 4.91 3.80 25.74
C ALA A 44 5.80 4.55 26.75
N VAL A 45 6.49 5.61 26.33
CA VAL A 45 7.28 6.48 27.25
C VAL A 45 6.38 7.23 28.21
N LEU A 46 5.21 7.72 27.75
CA LEU A 46 4.24 8.42 28.59
C LEU A 46 3.75 7.56 29.78
N VAL A 47 3.57 6.24 29.59
CA VAL A 47 3.18 5.31 30.67
C VAL A 47 4.16 5.33 31.83
N THR A 48 5.45 5.60 31.58
CA THR A 48 6.49 5.64 32.60
C THR A 48 6.78 7.07 33.12
N ALA A 49 6.01 8.05 32.66
CA ALA A 49 6.18 9.44 33.08
C ALA A 49 5.74 9.67 34.53
N PRO A 50 6.27 10.71 35.20
CA PRO A 50 5.77 11.16 36.51
C PRO A 50 4.24 11.39 36.47
N ASP A 51 3.59 11.17 37.59
CA ASP A 51 2.12 11.19 37.68
C ASP A 51 1.52 12.54 37.25
N ASP A 52 2.12 13.66 37.65
CA ASP A 52 1.71 15.01 37.27
C ASP A 52 1.72 15.23 35.76
N LEU A 53 2.77 14.77 35.09
CA LEU A 53 2.91 14.88 33.64
C LEU A 53 1.94 13.94 32.93
N ARG A 54 1.77 12.71 33.46
CA ARG A 54 0.84 11.73 32.89
C ARG A 54 -0.60 12.20 33.00
N GLU A 55 -1.03 12.70 34.14
CA GLU A 55 -2.37 13.27 34.37
C GLU A 55 -2.71 14.43 33.43
N GLN A 56 -1.72 15.23 33.05
CA GLN A 56 -1.89 16.32 32.09
C GLN A 56 -2.02 15.83 30.63
N LEU A 57 -1.28 14.81 30.26
CA LEU A 57 -1.15 14.39 28.87
C LEU A 57 -2.08 13.24 28.46
N GLU A 58 -2.41 12.31 29.38
CA GLU A 58 -3.21 11.12 29.09
C GLU A 58 -4.64 11.43 28.60
N PRO A 59 -5.36 12.46 29.09
CA PRO A 59 -6.70 12.77 28.61
C PRO A 59 -6.75 13.37 27.19
N LEU A 60 -5.60 13.75 26.62
CA LEU A 60 -5.54 14.45 25.34
C LEU A 60 -5.79 13.49 24.17
N THR A 61 -6.43 14.00 23.12
CA THR A 61 -6.49 13.30 21.84
C THR A 61 -5.09 13.15 21.24
N ASP A 62 -4.89 12.17 20.36
CA ASP A 62 -3.58 11.93 19.73
C ASP A 62 -2.94 13.19 19.12
N HIS A 63 -3.73 14.02 18.47
CA HIS A 63 -3.25 15.28 17.89
C HIS A 63 -2.84 16.30 18.96
N GLN A 64 -3.68 16.50 19.99
CA GLN A 64 -3.37 17.39 21.11
C GLN A 64 -2.15 16.91 21.91
N LEU A 65 -2.06 15.60 22.13
CA LEU A 65 -0.92 14.97 22.80
C LEU A 65 0.41 15.28 22.08
N ILE A 66 0.44 15.11 20.75
CA ILE A 66 1.65 15.40 19.97
C ILE A 66 2.03 16.88 20.08
N LEU A 67 1.08 17.79 19.95
CA LEU A 67 1.37 19.23 20.07
C LEU A 67 1.86 19.58 21.48
N ALA A 68 1.19 19.10 22.51
CA ALA A 68 1.61 19.33 23.90
C ALA A 68 3.01 18.77 24.19
N CYS A 69 3.30 17.54 23.74
CA CYS A 69 4.61 16.94 23.91
C CYS A 69 5.71 17.69 23.14
N ALA A 70 5.43 18.25 21.96
CA ALA A 70 6.42 19.00 21.17
C ALA A 70 6.89 20.28 21.89
N GLU A 71 6.02 20.89 22.73
CA GLU A 71 6.26 22.13 23.45
C GLU A 71 6.74 21.91 24.91
N LEU A 72 6.93 20.66 25.35
CA LEU A 72 7.41 20.37 26.70
C LEU A 72 8.75 21.08 26.98
N ASP A 73 8.84 21.69 28.17
CA ASP A 73 10.10 22.25 28.69
C ASP A 73 11.13 21.13 28.90
N ARG A 74 12.29 21.33 28.31
CA ARG A 74 13.43 20.38 28.32
C ARG A 74 14.57 20.88 29.18
N SER A 75 14.38 22.00 29.91
CA SER A 75 15.40 22.55 30.80
C SER A 75 15.66 21.61 31.99
N GLY A 76 16.87 21.63 32.50
CA GLY A 76 17.26 20.84 33.67
C GLY A 76 18.39 19.85 33.39
N ASN A 77 18.73 19.09 34.40
CA ASN A 77 19.78 18.06 34.29
C ASN A 77 19.23 16.81 33.61
N ILE A 78 19.83 16.42 32.50
CA ILE A 78 19.41 15.24 31.71
C ILE A 78 19.55 13.90 32.49
N ALA A 79 20.34 13.89 33.56
CA ALA A 79 20.46 12.74 34.44
C ALA A 79 19.22 12.56 35.35
N ASP A 80 18.36 13.58 35.44
CA ASP A 80 17.05 13.46 36.10
C ASP A 80 16.09 12.71 35.16
N PRO A 81 15.52 11.59 35.61
CA PRO A 81 14.55 10.80 34.81
C PRO A 81 13.36 11.62 34.31
N ALA A 82 12.84 12.56 35.09
CA ALA A 82 11.72 13.41 34.69
C ALA A 82 12.10 14.36 33.55
N VAL A 83 13.30 14.93 33.57
CA VAL A 83 13.85 15.76 32.48
C VAL A 83 14.10 14.90 31.24
N ALA A 84 14.68 13.72 31.40
CA ALA A 84 14.95 12.80 30.30
C ALA A 84 13.67 12.34 29.59
N ILE A 85 12.59 12.08 30.35
CA ILE A 85 11.26 11.72 29.82
C ILE A 85 10.69 12.89 29.00
N ARG A 86 10.66 14.12 29.56
CA ARG A 86 10.19 15.31 28.81
C ARG A 86 10.98 15.53 27.52
N HIS A 87 12.29 15.37 27.59
CA HIS A 87 13.15 15.48 26.41
C HIS A 87 12.82 14.43 25.35
N SER A 88 12.61 13.18 25.77
CA SER A 88 12.26 12.06 24.88
C SER A 88 10.88 12.25 24.23
N LEU A 89 9.87 12.63 25.02
CA LEU A 89 8.50 12.90 24.53
C LEU A 89 8.53 14.03 23.49
N ALA A 90 9.21 15.15 23.78
CA ALA A 90 9.34 16.27 22.85
C ALA A 90 10.05 15.86 21.53
N SER A 91 11.10 15.07 21.64
CA SER A 91 11.86 14.58 20.49
C SER A 91 11.00 13.67 19.59
N LEU A 92 10.25 12.74 20.19
CA LEU A 92 9.34 11.84 19.48
C LEU A 92 8.18 12.60 18.81
N ALA A 93 7.62 13.58 19.51
CA ALA A 93 6.54 14.41 19.00
C ALA A 93 6.97 15.25 17.79
N ARG A 94 8.14 15.89 17.83
CA ARG A 94 8.69 16.64 16.69
C ARG A 94 8.96 15.74 15.51
N ARG A 95 9.58 14.58 15.73
CA ARG A 95 9.77 13.58 14.68
C ARG A 95 8.44 13.15 14.06
N TYR A 96 7.40 12.98 14.86
CA TYR A 96 6.06 12.65 14.35
C TYR A 96 5.53 13.75 13.43
N LEU A 97 5.66 15.01 13.81
CA LEU A 97 5.22 16.16 13.00
C LEU A 97 6.00 16.26 11.68
N ASP A 98 7.33 16.13 11.72
CA ASP A 98 8.17 16.15 10.53
C ASP A 98 7.81 15.03 9.55
N LEU A 99 7.60 13.81 10.07
CA LEU A 99 7.18 12.67 9.26
C LEU A 99 5.75 12.85 8.72
N HIS A 100 4.87 13.50 9.46
CA HIS A 100 3.52 13.82 8.98
C HIS A 100 3.57 14.71 7.73
N GLU A 101 4.40 15.74 7.77
CA GLU A 101 4.59 16.64 6.64
C GLU A 101 5.27 15.93 5.44
N GLU A 102 6.27 15.12 5.68
CA GLU A 102 6.91 14.30 4.65
C GLU A 102 5.90 13.37 3.96
N ILE A 103 5.04 12.69 4.73
CA ILE A 103 3.98 11.83 4.20
C ILE A 103 3.00 12.63 3.34
N ARG A 104 2.64 13.84 3.74
CA ARG A 104 1.75 14.75 3.01
C ARG A 104 2.34 15.12 1.66
N ILE A 105 3.61 15.53 1.64
CA ILE A 105 4.34 15.89 0.42
C ILE A 105 4.41 14.72 -0.55
N HIS A 106 4.88 13.56 -0.08
CA HIS A 106 4.99 12.37 -0.93
C HIS A 106 3.63 11.85 -1.39
N SER A 107 2.57 11.99 -0.60
CA SER A 107 1.22 11.63 -1.00
C SER A 107 0.72 12.52 -2.14
N ASN A 108 1.02 13.81 -2.11
CA ASN A 108 0.69 14.74 -3.18
C ASN A 108 1.45 14.42 -4.48
N HIS A 109 2.77 14.16 -4.38
CA HIS A 109 3.55 13.74 -5.53
C HIS A 109 3.01 12.42 -6.12
N LEU A 110 2.71 11.44 -5.27
CA LEU A 110 2.18 10.17 -5.71
C LEU A 110 0.82 10.32 -6.40
N LYS A 111 -0.04 11.20 -5.87
CA LYS A 111 -1.33 11.53 -6.50
C LYS A 111 -1.15 12.18 -7.87
N GLN A 112 -0.23 13.14 -8.01
CA GLN A 112 0.07 13.78 -9.29
C GLN A 112 0.58 12.77 -10.31
N LEU A 113 1.58 11.97 -9.95
CA LEU A 113 2.18 10.97 -10.83
C LEU A 113 1.17 9.90 -11.27
N THR A 114 0.34 9.39 -10.36
CA THR A 114 -0.67 8.38 -10.71
C THR A 114 -1.80 8.96 -11.54
N THR A 115 -2.19 10.21 -11.32
CA THR A 115 -3.20 10.90 -12.14
C THR A 115 -2.70 11.09 -13.57
N ALA A 116 -1.42 11.43 -13.74
CA ALA A 116 -0.81 11.57 -15.07
C ALA A 116 -0.65 10.21 -15.78
N ALA A 117 -0.23 9.16 -15.04
CA ALA A 117 0.06 7.86 -15.63
C ALA A 117 -1.18 7.02 -15.94
N ALA A 118 -2.23 7.07 -15.12
CA ALA A 118 -3.40 6.21 -15.25
C ALA A 118 -4.67 6.87 -14.66
N PRO A 119 -5.16 7.98 -15.22
CA PRO A 119 -6.34 8.69 -14.72
C PRO A 119 -7.57 7.79 -14.66
N GLN A 120 -7.76 6.93 -15.66
CA GLN A 120 -8.90 6.01 -15.75
C GLN A 120 -8.96 4.98 -14.60
N MET A 121 -7.82 4.65 -13.97
CA MET A 121 -7.83 3.79 -12.78
C MET A 121 -8.45 4.51 -11.58
N LEU A 122 -8.22 5.82 -11.46
CA LEU A 122 -8.70 6.61 -10.33
C LEU A 122 -10.23 6.87 -10.40
N GLU A 123 -10.82 6.74 -11.58
CA GLU A 123 -12.27 6.80 -11.79
C GLU A 123 -12.99 5.55 -11.27
N ARG A 124 -12.29 4.45 -11.05
CA ARG A 124 -12.88 3.19 -10.60
C ARG A 124 -13.20 3.24 -9.11
N PHE A 125 -14.42 2.88 -8.76
CA PHE A 125 -14.89 2.90 -7.38
C PHE A 125 -13.96 2.13 -6.45
N GLY A 126 -13.51 2.79 -5.37
CA GLY A 126 -12.62 2.19 -4.37
C GLY A 126 -11.14 2.13 -4.78
N VAL A 127 -10.77 2.69 -5.93
CA VAL A 127 -9.37 2.77 -6.38
C VAL A 127 -8.83 4.17 -6.11
N GLY A 128 -8.00 4.31 -5.09
CA GLY A 128 -7.27 5.54 -4.81
C GLY A 128 -5.87 5.52 -5.41
N PHE A 129 -5.18 6.66 -5.35
CA PHE A 129 -3.82 6.84 -5.89
C PHE A 129 -2.81 5.80 -5.36
N ASP A 130 -2.92 5.39 -4.09
CA ASP A 130 -2.03 4.37 -3.51
C ASP A 130 -2.22 2.99 -4.15
N THR A 131 -3.47 2.62 -4.47
CA THR A 131 -3.80 1.38 -5.18
C THR A 131 -3.37 1.45 -6.64
N ALA A 132 -3.65 2.56 -7.34
CA ALA A 132 -3.22 2.77 -8.72
C ALA A 132 -1.69 2.68 -8.83
N ALA A 133 -0.95 3.37 -7.93
CA ALA A 133 0.51 3.27 -7.85
C ALA A 133 0.98 1.82 -7.73
N GLU A 134 0.35 1.02 -6.85
CA GLU A 134 0.75 -0.38 -6.66
C GLU A 134 0.50 -1.24 -7.90
N MET A 135 -0.59 -1.00 -8.62
CA MET A 135 -0.88 -1.70 -9.87
C MET A 135 0.12 -1.34 -10.96
N LEU A 136 0.44 -0.05 -11.12
CA LEU A 136 1.46 0.43 -12.05
C LEU A 136 2.84 -0.16 -11.74
N ILE A 137 3.27 -0.09 -10.47
CA ILE A 137 4.55 -0.69 -10.02
C ILE A 137 4.59 -2.19 -10.29
N THR A 138 3.47 -2.89 -10.15
CA THR A 138 3.39 -4.33 -10.40
C THR A 138 3.51 -4.63 -11.90
N ALA A 139 2.89 -3.82 -12.76
CA ALA A 139 3.01 -3.94 -14.21
C ALA A 139 4.42 -3.56 -14.70
N GLY A 140 4.98 -2.43 -14.25
CA GLY A 140 6.24 -1.85 -14.71
C GLY A 140 6.02 -0.86 -15.87
N ASP A 141 7.08 -0.19 -16.29
CA ASP A 141 7.05 0.76 -17.41
C ASP A 141 6.79 0.06 -18.77
N ASN A 142 7.28 -1.16 -18.94
CA ASN A 142 7.03 -2.01 -20.10
C ASN A 142 5.81 -2.92 -19.86
N THR A 143 4.63 -2.40 -19.99
CA THR A 143 3.36 -3.11 -19.70
C THR A 143 3.07 -4.25 -20.67
N ASP A 144 3.63 -4.23 -21.90
CA ASP A 144 3.56 -5.26 -22.93
C ASP A 144 4.11 -6.63 -22.46
N ARG A 145 5.07 -6.63 -21.50
CA ARG A 145 5.56 -7.87 -20.88
C ARG A 145 4.44 -8.64 -20.15
N VAL A 146 3.34 -7.97 -19.77
CA VAL A 146 2.19 -8.57 -19.11
C VAL A 146 1.14 -8.96 -20.16
N ARG A 147 1.38 -10.03 -20.85
CA ARG A 147 0.67 -10.45 -22.07
C ARG A 147 -0.82 -10.77 -21.92
N SER A 148 -1.36 -10.83 -20.69
CA SER A 148 -2.77 -11.15 -20.47
C SER A 148 -3.24 -10.76 -19.07
N GLU A 149 -4.56 -10.58 -18.91
CA GLU A 149 -5.21 -10.40 -17.61
C GLU A 149 -4.92 -11.54 -16.62
N ALA A 150 -4.76 -12.77 -17.12
CA ALA A 150 -4.42 -13.92 -16.30
C ALA A 150 -2.98 -13.83 -15.77
N ALA A 151 -2.04 -13.36 -16.60
CA ALA A 151 -0.67 -13.09 -16.20
C ALA A 151 -0.61 -11.97 -15.15
N PHE A 152 -1.35 -10.88 -15.35
CA PHE A 152 -1.46 -9.80 -14.37
C PHE A 152 -2.04 -10.27 -13.04
N ALA A 153 -3.13 -11.03 -13.06
CA ALA A 153 -3.72 -11.59 -11.84
C ALA A 153 -2.75 -12.56 -11.13
N LYS A 154 -1.92 -13.29 -11.85
CA LYS A 154 -0.86 -14.14 -11.29
C LYS A 154 0.21 -13.29 -10.60
N LEU A 155 0.66 -12.21 -11.25
CA LEU A 155 1.59 -11.23 -10.65
C LEU A 155 1.01 -10.63 -9.36
N CYS A 156 -0.28 -10.27 -9.36
CA CYS A 156 -0.96 -9.73 -8.18
C CYS A 156 -1.32 -10.79 -7.11
N GLY A 157 -1.00 -12.07 -7.33
CA GLY A 157 -1.39 -13.14 -6.41
C GLY A 157 -2.90 -13.37 -6.31
N ALA A 158 -3.69 -12.93 -7.31
CA ALA A 158 -5.15 -13.06 -7.37
C ALA A 158 -5.63 -14.21 -8.28
N CYS A 159 -4.71 -14.96 -8.86
CA CYS A 159 -5.01 -16.10 -9.73
C CYS A 159 -5.48 -17.30 -8.89
N PRO A 160 -6.56 -17.98 -9.27
CA PRO A 160 -6.97 -19.23 -8.64
C PRO A 160 -6.00 -20.35 -9.02
N ILE A 161 -5.56 -21.12 -8.02
CA ILE A 161 -4.77 -22.33 -8.23
C ILE A 161 -5.65 -23.54 -7.92
N PRO A 162 -5.87 -24.47 -8.86
CA PRO A 162 -6.59 -25.70 -8.58
C PRO A 162 -5.98 -26.45 -7.40
N ALA A 163 -6.82 -26.90 -6.49
CA ALA A 163 -6.41 -27.64 -5.29
C ALA A 163 -7.30 -28.87 -5.05
N GLY A 164 -7.91 -29.38 -6.13
CA GLY A 164 -8.73 -30.55 -6.09
C GLY A 164 -7.93 -31.82 -6.34
N SER A 165 -8.37 -32.92 -5.74
CA SER A 165 -7.98 -34.27 -6.05
C SER A 165 -9.24 -35.11 -6.24
N GLY A 166 -9.36 -35.90 -7.28
CA GLY A 166 -10.46 -36.83 -7.52
C GLY A 166 -11.85 -36.34 -7.06
N LYS A 167 -12.24 -36.67 -5.83
CA LYS A 167 -13.55 -36.36 -5.24
C LYS A 167 -13.76 -34.87 -4.88
N THR A 168 -12.75 -34.03 -4.95
CA THR A 168 -12.80 -32.59 -4.58
C THR A 168 -12.50 -31.67 -5.76
N SER A 169 -12.99 -32.02 -6.95
CA SER A 169 -12.86 -31.17 -8.15
C SER A 169 -13.53 -29.81 -7.93
N GLY A 170 -12.94 -28.74 -8.48
CA GLY A 170 -13.45 -27.38 -8.36
C GLY A 170 -12.95 -26.57 -7.16
N ARG A 171 -12.21 -27.16 -6.23
CA ARG A 171 -11.54 -26.40 -5.16
C ARG A 171 -10.33 -25.61 -5.69
N HIS A 172 -10.20 -24.38 -5.22
CA HIS A 172 -9.07 -23.51 -5.55
C HIS A 172 -8.38 -23.02 -4.27
N ARG A 173 -7.07 -22.89 -4.31
CA ARG A 173 -6.27 -22.30 -3.23
C ARG A 173 -5.71 -20.94 -3.64
N LEU A 174 -5.25 -20.18 -2.64
CA LEU A 174 -4.58 -18.90 -2.85
C LEU A 174 -3.22 -19.12 -3.54
N ASN A 175 -2.94 -18.29 -4.56
CA ASN A 175 -1.59 -18.16 -5.09
C ASN A 175 -0.69 -17.41 -4.08
N ARG A 176 0.34 -18.09 -3.56
CA ARG A 176 1.31 -17.49 -2.64
C ARG A 176 2.52 -16.87 -3.34
N GLY A 177 2.65 -17.04 -4.65
CA GLY A 177 3.79 -16.60 -5.45
C GLY A 177 3.65 -15.20 -6.06
N GLY A 178 2.59 -14.46 -5.79
CA GLY A 178 2.38 -13.12 -6.34
C GLY A 178 2.94 -11.99 -5.46
N ASN A 179 2.91 -10.77 -5.98
CA ASN A 179 3.26 -9.56 -5.25
C ASN A 179 2.31 -9.33 -4.07
N ARG A 180 2.84 -9.31 -2.84
CA ARG A 180 2.05 -9.14 -1.61
C ARG A 180 1.38 -7.77 -1.54
N GLN A 181 2.06 -6.72 -1.98
CA GLN A 181 1.55 -5.34 -1.93
C GLN A 181 0.39 -5.18 -2.92
N ALA A 182 0.55 -5.69 -4.14
CA ALA A 182 -0.52 -5.73 -5.12
C ALA A 182 -1.73 -6.52 -4.61
N ASN A 183 -1.51 -7.68 -4.00
CA ASN A 183 -2.59 -8.47 -3.41
C ASN A 183 -3.33 -7.73 -2.29
N ALA A 184 -2.59 -7.02 -1.43
CA ALA A 184 -3.16 -6.18 -0.38
C ALA A 184 -3.91 -4.97 -0.94
N ALA A 185 -3.42 -4.36 -2.02
CA ALA A 185 -4.10 -3.26 -2.71
C ALA A 185 -5.45 -3.71 -3.29
N LEU A 186 -5.47 -4.84 -4.00
CA LEU A 186 -6.72 -5.45 -4.50
C LEU A 186 -7.69 -5.78 -3.36
N TYR A 187 -7.19 -6.28 -2.24
CA TYR A 187 -8.01 -6.57 -1.06
C TYR A 187 -8.69 -5.30 -0.52
N ARG A 188 -7.96 -4.19 -0.40
CA ARG A 188 -8.52 -2.90 0.06
C ARG A 188 -9.66 -2.43 -0.84
N VAL A 189 -9.49 -2.49 -2.18
CA VAL A 189 -10.56 -2.16 -3.13
C VAL A 189 -11.79 -3.04 -2.92
N VAL A 190 -11.58 -4.34 -2.77
CA VAL A 190 -12.68 -5.30 -2.55
C VAL A 190 -13.45 -4.98 -1.26
N ILE A 191 -12.76 -4.70 -0.14
CA ILE A 191 -13.42 -4.38 1.13
C ILE A 191 -14.24 -3.09 1.03
N VAL A 192 -13.70 -2.07 0.37
CA VAL A 192 -14.45 -0.81 0.13
C VAL A 192 -15.69 -1.08 -0.74
N ARG A 193 -15.53 -1.85 -1.83
CA ARG A 193 -16.66 -2.20 -2.72
C ARG A 193 -17.71 -3.05 -2.03
N MET A 194 -17.32 -3.99 -1.19
CA MET A 194 -18.26 -4.83 -0.43
C MET A 194 -19.11 -3.99 0.54
N ARG A 195 -18.63 -2.82 0.95
CA ARG A 195 -19.34 -1.93 1.88
C ARG A 195 -20.22 -0.90 1.18
N TRP A 196 -19.78 -0.38 0.03
CA TRP A 196 -20.35 0.83 -0.54
C TRP A 196 -20.74 0.73 -2.03
N HIS A 197 -20.39 -0.34 -2.73
CA HIS A 197 -20.64 -0.49 -4.16
C HIS A 197 -21.81 -1.43 -4.43
N PRO A 198 -23.00 -0.92 -4.82
CA PRO A 198 -24.20 -1.73 -4.93
C PRO A 198 -24.08 -3.01 -5.79
N PRO A 199 -23.40 -2.99 -6.96
CA PRO A 199 -23.23 -4.22 -7.75
C PRO A 199 -22.38 -5.28 -7.02
N THR A 200 -21.39 -4.85 -6.21
CA THR A 200 -20.57 -5.78 -5.42
C THR A 200 -21.35 -6.35 -4.25
N ILE A 201 -22.17 -5.53 -3.60
CA ILE A 201 -23.05 -5.97 -2.49
C ILE A 201 -24.00 -7.06 -3.00
N ALA A 202 -24.71 -6.80 -4.08
CA ALA A 202 -25.61 -7.79 -4.70
C ALA A 202 -24.89 -9.10 -5.12
N TYR A 203 -23.66 -8.98 -5.64
CA TYR A 203 -22.83 -10.15 -5.93
C TYR A 203 -22.51 -10.96 -4.66
N VAL A 204 -22.13 -10.29 -3.56
CA VAL A 204 -21.81 -10.93 -2.28
C VAL A 204 -23.02 -11.67 -1.71
N GLU A 205 -24.19 -11.04 -1.71
CA GLU A 205 -25.45 -11.63 -1.23
C GLU A 205 -25.79 -12.92 -2.02
N ARG A 206 -25.78 -12.83 -3.33
CA ARG A 206 -26.03 -13.99 -4.21
C ARG A 206 -25.06 -15.13 -3.94
N ARG A 207 -23.73 -14.83 -3.89
CA ARG A 207 -22.72 -15.86 -3.69
C ARG A 207 -22.77 -16.48 -2.28
N THR A 208 -23.21 -15.70 -1.30
CA THR A 208 -23.44 -16.21 0.06
C THR A 208 -24.64 -17.16 0.08
N ALA A 209 -25.73 -16.81 -0.61
CA ALA A 209 -26.89 -17.69 -0.76
C ALA A 209 -26.56 -19.01 -1.49
N GLU A 210 -25.58 -18.97 -2.42
CA GLU A 210 -25.04 -20.16 -3.09
C GLU A 210 -24.07 -20.98 -2.18
N GLY A 211 -23.86 -20.58 -0.92
CA GLY A 211 -23.05 -21.31 0.05
C GLY A 211 -21.55 -21.02 0.01
N LEU A 212 -21.07 -19.98 -0.70
CA LEU A 212 -19.66 -19.63 -0.71
C LEU A 212 -19.26 -18.93 0.59
N SER A 213 -18.07 -19.27 1.08
CA SER A 213 -17.49 -18.55 2.23
C SER A 213 -17.09 -17.12 1.85
N LYS A 214 -17.13 -16.19 2.84
CA LYS A 214 -16.66 -14.81 2.64
C LYS A 214 -15.23 -14.73 2.08
N LYS A 215 -14.35 -15.66 2.48
CA LYS A 215 -12.97 -15.74 1.99
C LYS A 215 -12.93 -16.08 0.48
N ASP A 216 -13.79 -16.97 0.03
CA ASP A 216 -13.85 -17.37 -1.38
C ASP A 216 -14.46 -16.26 -2.24
N ILE A 217 -15.51 -15.60 -1.75
CA ILE A 217 -16.12 -14.43 -2.40
C ILE A 217 -15.07 -13.31 -2.58
N ILE A 218 -14.28 -12.99 -1.54
CA ILE A 218 -13.19 -12.00 -1.64
C ILE A 218 -12.15 -12.42 -2.68
N ARG A 219 -11.81 -13.70 -2.78
CA ARG A 219 -10.88 -14.19 -3.82
C ARG A 219 -11.43 -13.97 -5.24
N CYS A 220 -12.70 -14.28 -5.46
CA CYS A 220 -13.36 -14.01 -6.73
C CYS A 220 -13.34 -12.51 -7.06
N LEU A 221 -13.75 -11.68 -6.11
CA LEU A 221 -13.77 -10.22 -6.29
C LEU A 221 -12.39 -9.65 -6.59
N LYS A 222 -11.33 -10.09 -5.91
CA LYS A 222 -9.96 -9.68 -6.23
C LYS A 222 -9.58 -10.02 -7.67
N ARG A 223 -10.02 -11.17 -8.18
CA ARG A 223 -9.77 -11.56 -9.57
C ARG A 223 -10.51 -10.64 -10.54
N PHE A 224 -11.76 -10.24 -10.24
CA PHE A 224 -12.50 -9.29 -11.05
C PHE A 224 -11.86 -7.90 -11.06
N VAL A 225 -11.46 -7.39 -9.88
CA VAL A 225 -10.74 -6.12 -9.79
C VAL A 225 -9.41 -6.16 -10.54
N ALA A 226 -8.65 -7.25 -10.44
CA ALA A 226 -7.40 -7.40 -11.19
C ALA A 226 -7.63 -7.38 -12.71
N ARG A 227 -8.70 -8.01 -13.20
CA ARG A 227 -9.12 -7.99 -14.61
C ARG A 227 -9.48 -6.58 -15.06
N GLU A 228 -10.30 -5.89 -14.29
CA GLU A 228 -10.71 -4.52 -14.57
C GLU A 228 -9.50 -3.58 -14.65
N LEU A 229 -8.59 -3.64 -13.67
CA LEU A 229 -7.43 -2.75 -13.61
C LEU A 229 -6.37 -3.11 -14.67
N TYR A 230 -6.29 -4.36 -15.11
CA TYR A 230 -5.42 -4.74 -16.22
C TYR A 230 -5.77 -4.00 -17.52
N GLN A 231 -7.06 -3.86 -17.81
CA GLN A 231 -7.55 -3.17 -19.02
C GLN A 231 -7.30 -1.65 -18.98
N LEU A 232 -6.93 -1.12 -17.83
CA LEU A 232 -6.66 0.30 -17.60
C LEU A 232 -5.15 0.58 -17.41
N LEU A 233 -4.30 -0.42 -17.60
CA LEU A 233 -2.86 -0.20 -17.63
C LEU A 233 -2.52 0.70 -18.83
N PRO A 234 -1.59 1.65 -18.66
CA PRO A 234 -1.15 2.48 -19.77
C PRO A 234 -0.52 1.63 -20.87
N GLU A 235 -0.61 2.10 -22.10
CA GLU A 235 0.14 1.51 -23.19
C GLU A 235 1.65 1.57 -22.89
N PRO A 236 2.46 0.61 -23.40
CA PRO A 236 3.89 0.64 -23.19
C PRO A 236 4.45 1.96 -23.70
N SER A 237 5.25 2.63 -22.88
CA SER A 237 6.01 3.77 -23.36
C SER A 237 6.97 3.23 -24.44
N ASN A 238 6.81 3.65 -25.67
CA ASN A 238 7.84 3.39 -26.68
C ASN A 238 9.17 3.91 -26.10
N PRO A 239 10.23 3.11 -26.05
CA PRO A 239 11.53 3.65 -25.74
C PRO A 239 11.79 4.79 -26.75
N PRO A 240 12.36 5.93 -26.32
CA PRO A 240 12.78 6.94 -27.27
C PRO A 240 13.63 6.22 -28.30
N GLU A 241 13.29 6.37 -29.59
CA GLU A 241 14.11 5.85 -30.70
C GLU A 241 15.55 6.20 -30.36
N ALA A 242 16.36 5.17 -30.12
CA ALA A 242 17.77 5.36 -29.94
C ALA A 242 18.23 6.06 -31.21
N GLN A 243 18.50 7.36 -31.13
CA GLN A 243 19.24 8.06 -32.15
C GLN A 243 20.58 7.34 -32.25
N ILE A 244 20.62 6.36 -33.13
CA ILE A 244 21.87 5.77 -33.59
C ILE A 244 22.52 6.91 -34.37
N ALA A 245 23.37 7.66 -33.65
CA ALA A 245 24.29 8.58 -34.31
C ALA A 245 25.21 7.75 -35.18
N ALA A 246 25.03 7.92 -36.47
CA ALA A 246 25.93 7.40 -37.49
C ALA A 246 27.29 8.10 -37.40
#